data_38326208a06889fa9849b83db9b5d27a
#
_entry.id   38326208a06889fa9849b83db9b5d27a
#
_cell.length_a   1.000
_cell.length_b   1.000
_cell.length_c   1.000
_cell.angle_alpha   90.00
_cell.angle_beta   90.00
_cell.angle_gamma   90.00
#
_symmetry.space_group_name_H-M   'P 1'
#
loop_
_entity.id
_entity.type
_entity.pdbx_description
1 polymer ?
#
loop_
_entity_poly.entity_id
_entity_poly.type
_entity_poly.pdbx_seq_one_letter_code
_entity_poly.pdbx_strand_id
1 'polypeptide(L)'
;KSEAYKAGYRTIVDITRARIEKVIAKLKAEKPEQTQDLACAHFKLAPSNFKVWRSDLADVDAVRSQLEMFQQAEKSVTSNVHKDDSNQQAMLTELLLKNGLGALGVHAISKPKLLANGMTIHRVLMNDDRLLWLCFDAYQQDFKAEVITANPAQVIMLNSCFNTVGEKADEYISNLQLELQHYGIGLLII
;
A
#
# COMPACT_ATOMS: atom_id res chain seq x y z
N LYS A 1 -33.17 -16.09 -18.24
CA LYS A 1 -31.75 -15.84 -17.84
C LYS A 1 -30.87 -15.98 -19.08
N SER A 2 -29.92 -15.05 -19.29
CA SER A 2 -29.01 -15.08 -20.43
C SER A 2 -28.11 -16.32 -20.41
N GLU A 3 -27.54 -16.71 -21.55
CA GLU A 3 -26.60 -17.83 -21.63
C GLU A 3 -25.35 -17.59 -20.78
N ALA A 4 -24.86 -16.35 -20.73
CA ALA A 4 -23.75 -15.97 -19.87
C ALA A 4 -24.06 -16.24 -18.39
N TYR A 5 -25.30 -15.93 -17.93
CA TYR A 5 -25.73 -16.22 -16.57
C TYR A 5 -25.76 -17.73 -16.27
N LYS A 6 -26.21 -18.53 -17.25
CA LYS A 6 -26.21 -20.01 -17.13
C LYS A 6 -24.79 -20.56 -17.08
N ALA A 7 -23.85 -19.91 -17.78
CA ALA A 7 -22.42 -20.26 -17.74
C ALA A 7 -21.68 -19.79 -16.48
N GLY A 8 -22.36 -19.19 -15.50
CA GLY A 8 -21.78 -18.78 -14.22
C GLY A 8 -21.36 -17.31 -14.13
N TYR A 9 -21.41 -16.55 -15.23
CA TYR A 9 -21.06 -15.13 -15.23
C TYR A 9 -22.19 -14.29 -14.66
N ARG A 10 -21.94 -13.58 -13.57
CA ARG A 10 -22.95 -12.78 -12.86
C ARG A 10 -22.92 -11.31 -13.29
N THR A 11 -21.76 -10.83 -13.70
CA THR A 11 -21.52 -9.45 -14.08
C THR A 11 -20.83 -9.36 -15.45
N ILE A 12 -20.88 -8.18 -16.07
CA ILE A 12 -20.13 -7.88 -17.29
C ILE A 12 -18.61 -8.00 -17.02
N VAL A 13 -18.19 -7.66 -15.82
CA VAL A 13 -16.77 -7.76 -15.40
C VAL A 13 -16.30 -9.21 -15.43
N ASP A 14 -17.13 -10.17 -14.98
CA ASP A 14 -16.80 -11.61 -15.02
C ASP A 14 -16.58 -12.08 -16.46
N ILE A 15 -17.45 -11.63 -17.39
CA ILE A 15 -17.32 -11.95 -18.82
C ILE A 15 -16.04 -11.35 -19.38
N THR A 16 -15.76 -10.08 -19.07
CA THR A 16 -14.58 -9.38 -19.56
C THR A 16 -13.30 -10.06 -19.08
N ARG A 17 -13.26 -10.41 -17.78
CA ARG A 17 -12.14 -11.11 -17.16
C ARG A 17 -11.89 -12.46 -17.86
N ALA A 18 -12.92 -13.27 -17.99
CA ALA A 18 -12.80 -14.58 -18.64
C ALA A 18 -12.35 -14.48 -20.10
N ARG A 19 -12.76 -13.43 -20.82
CA ARG A 19 -12.27 -13.16 -22.18
C ARG A 19 -10.79 -12.82 -22.20
N ILE A 20 -10.33 -11.94 -21.32
CA ILE A 20 -8.91 -11.57 -21.21
C ILE A 20 -8.06 -12.80 -20.87
N GLU A 21 -8.48 -13.59 -19.87
CA GLU A 21 -7.78 -14.82 -19.48
C GLU A 21 -7.65 -15.83 -20.64
N LYS A 22 -8.72 -16.00 -21.43
CA LYS A 22 -8.70 -16.87 -22.61
C LYS A 22 -7.78 -16.34 -23.71
N VAL A 23 -7.75 -15.02 -23.94
CA VAL A 23 -6.87 -14.40 -24.92
C VAL A 23 -5.41 -14.55 -24.49
N ILE A 24 -5.11 -14.31 -23.21
CA ILE A 24 -3.75 -14.53 -22.66
C ILE A 24 -3.31 -15.98 -22.84
N ALA A 25 -4.18 -16.93 -22.47
CA ALA A 25 -3.88 -18.36 -22.62
C ALA A 25 -3.62 -18.74 -24.08
N LYS A 26 -4.44 -18.22 -25.01
CA LYS A 26 -4.27 -18.44 -26.44
C LYS A 26 -2.93 -17.87 -26.96
N LEU A 27 -2.61 -16.63 -26.60
CA LEU A 27 -1.35 -15.99 -27.00
C LEU A 27 -0.13 -16.74 -26.47
N LYS A 28 -0.16 -17.21 -25.22
CA LYS A 28 0.91 -18.02 -24.65
C LYS A 28 1.08 -19.37 -25.37
N ALA A 29 -0.02 -19.97 -25.83
CA ALA A 29 0.03 -21.22 -26.57
C ALA A 29 0.51 -21.04 -28.03
N GLU A 30 0.11 -19.95 -28.68
CA GLU A 30 0.48 -19.67 -30.09
C GLU A 30 1.91 -19.11 -30.24
N LYS A 31 2.43 -18.45 -29.22
CA LYS A 31 3.73 -17.77 -29.23
C LYS A 31 4.52 -18.02 -27.95
N PRO A 32 4.90 -19.26 -27.67
CA PRO A 32 5.58 -19.65 -26.42
C PRO A 32 6.97 -18.99 -26.26
N GLU A 33 7.58 -18.55 -27.37
CA GLU A 33 8.88 -17.86 -27.39
C GLU A 33 8.80 -16.40 -26.95
N GLN A 34 7.59 -15.82 -26.89
CA GLN A 34 7.42 -14.46 -26.40
C GLN A 34 7.53 -14.40 -24.87
N THR A 35 8.56 -13.69 -24.38
CA THR A 35 8.82 -13.48 -22.96
C THR A 35 7.98 -12.35 -22.35
N GLN A 36 7.02 -11.79 -23.11
CA GLN A 36 6.15 -10.73 -22.63
C GLN A 36 5.31 -11.19 -21.44
N ASP A 37 5.34 -10.43 -20.35
CA ASP A 37 4.47 -10.67 -19.21
C ASP A 37 3.03 -10.28 -19.56
N LEU A 38 2.28 -11.28 -20.00
CA LEU A 38 0.86 -11.11 -20.29
C LEU A 38 0.05 -11.28 -19.03
N ALA A 39 -0.21 -10.18 -18.33
CA ALA A 39 -1.02 -10.12 -17.14
C ALA A 39 -2.08 -9.00 -17.20
N CYS A 40 -3.11 -9.10 -16.38
CA CYS A 40 -4.13 -8.08 -16.20
C CYS A 40 -4.42 -7.92 -14.73
N ALA A 41 -4.22 -6.72 -14.19
CA ALA A 41 -4.58 -6.40 -12.82
C ALA A 41 -6.07 -6.05 -12.73
N HIS A 42 -6.74 -6.60 -11.73
CA HIS A 42 -8.14 -6.34 -11.45
C HIS A 42 -8.26 -5.51 -10.17
N PHE A 43 -8.94 -4.37 -10.29
CA PHE A 43 -9.23 -3.50 -9.15
C PHE A 43 -10.72 -3.45 -8.89
N LYS A 44 -11.10 -3.50 -7.62
CA LYS A 44 -12.46 -3.30 -7.16
C LYS A 44 -12.50 -2.01 -6.37
N LEU A 45 -13.48 -1.14 -6.67
CA LEU A 45 -13.72 0.04 -5.85
C LEU A 45 -14.14 -0.40 -4.45
N ALA A 46 -13.48 0.14 -3.46
CA ALA A 46 -13.76 -0.06 -2.05
C ALA A 46 -13.73 1.31 -1.33
N PRO A 47 -14.32 1.43 -0.14
CA PRO A 47 -14.12 2.62 0.69
C PRO A 47 -12.63 2.86 0.95
N SER A 48 -12.23 4.14 0.97
CA SER A 48 -10.85 4.50 1.29
C SER A 48 -10.48 4.06 2.71
N ASN A 49 -9.27 3.54 2.89
CA ASN A 49 -8.70 3.28 4.21
C ASN A 49 -8.32 4.59 4.93
N PHE A 50 -8.13 5.66 4.16
CA PHE A 50 -7.84 6.99 4.68
C PHE A 50 -9.12 7.78 4.81
N LYS A 51 -9.35 8.34 5.98
CA LYS A 51 -10.48 9.25 6.20
C LYS A 51 -10.04 10.67 5.84
N VAL A 52 -10.96 11.43 5.24
CA VAL A 52 -10.73 12.84 4.92
C VAL A 52 -11.23 13.68 6.08
N TRP A 53 -10.37 14.55 6.62
CA TRP A 53 -10.77 15.52 7.62
C TRP A 53 -11.72 16.54 7.00
N ARG A 54 -12.85 16.74 7.63
CA ARG A 54 -13.82 17.76 7.24
C ARG A 54 -13.68 18.95 8.18
N SER A 55 -13.29 20.07 7.64
CA SER A 55 -13.12 21.33 8.39
C SER A 55 -14.41 22.18 8.45
N ASP A 56 -15.46 21.76 7.74
CA ASP A 56 -16.75 22.45 7.64
C ASP A 56 -17.73 22.06 8.79
N LEU A 57 -17.27 21.33 9.78
CA LEU A 57 -18.08 20.92 10.92
C LEU A 57 -18.21 22.07 11.93
N ALA A 58 -19.42 22.54 12.12
CA ALA A 58 -19.72 23.62 13.06
C ALA A 58 -20.09 23.14 14.48
N ASP A 59 -20.32 21.84 14.64
CA ASP A 59 -20.78 21.21 15.88
C ASP A 59 -19.66 20.41 16.55
N VAL A 60 -19.51 20.62 17.87
CA VAL A 60 -18.49 19.95 18.70
C VAL A 60 -18.68 18.44 18.72
N ASP A 61 -19.92 17.95 18.74
CA ASP A 61 -20.19 16.51 18.74
C ASP A 61 -19.85 15.87 17.38
N ALA A 62 -20.04 16.57 16.29
CA ALA A 62 -19.61 16.14 14.95
C ALA A 62 -18.08 16.07 14.86
N VAL A 63 -17.35 17.03 15.43
CA VAL A 63 -15.89 17.02 15.51
C VAL A 63 -15.41 15.83 16.34
N ARG A 64 -16.03 15.60 17.50
CA ARG A 64 -15.71 14.45 18.37
C ARG A 64 -15.94 13.12 17.64
N SER A 65 -17.08 12.97 17.00
CA SER A 65 -17.40 11.77 16.22
C SER A 65 -16.40 11.55 15.06
N GLN A 66 -15.94 12.63 14.43
CA GLN A 66 -14.90 12.54 13.41
C GLN A 66 -13.55 12.07 13.99
N LEU A 67 -13.14 12.60 15.15
CA LEU A 67 -11.93 12.15 15.85
C LEU A 67 -11.99 10.67 16.21
N GLU A 68 -13.12 10.22 16.78
CA GLU A 68 -13.34 8.81 17.10
C GLU A 68 -13.26 7.92 15.86
N MET A 69 -13.82 8.37 14.74
CA MET A 69 -13.76 7.66 13.46
C MET A 69 -12.31 7.52 12.96
N PHE A 70 -11.48 8.57 13.10
CA PHE A 70 -10.06 8.50 12.74
C PHE A 70 -9.31 7.52 13.64
N GLN A 71 -9.52 7.59 14.96
CA GLN A 71 -8.89 6.67 15.91
C GLN A 71 -9.31 5.22 15.67
N GLN A 72 -10.57 4.97 15.32
CA GLN A 72 -11.04 3.63 14.97
C GLN A 72 -10.43 3.14 13.66
N ALA A 73 -10.31 4.00 12.65
CA ALA A 73 -9.66 3.66 11.39
C ALA A 73 -8.19 3.31 11.62
N GLU A 74 -7.45 4.10 12.39
CA GLU A 74 -6.06 3.85 12.76
C GLU A 74 -5.91 2.52 13.51
N LYS A 75 -6.74 2.27 14.53
CA LYS A 75 -6.74 0.99 15.27
C LYS A 75 -7.06 -0.20 14.37
N SER A 76 -8.01 -0.06 13.44
CA SER A 76 -8.37 -1.14 12.52
C SER A 76 -7.24 -1.48 11.57
N VAL A 77 -6.54 -0.47 11.06
CA VAL A 77 -5.36 -0.67 10.21
C VAL A 77 -4.25 -1.37 11.01
N THR A 78 -3.93 -0.89 12.19
CA THR A 78 -2.87 -1.45 13.04
C THR A 78 -3.20 -2.87 13.53
N SER A 79 -4.46 -3.14 13.90
CA SER A 79 -4.88 -4.44 14.41
C SER A 79 -5.11 -5.49 13.31
N ASN A 80 -5.46 -5.07 12.10
CA ASN A 80 -5.76 -5.97 10.99
C ASN A 80 -4.56 -6.25 10.10
N VAL A 81 -3.53 -5.40 10.13
CA VAL A 81 -2.27 -5.58 9.40
C VAL A 81 -1.60 -6.92 9.75
N HIS A 82 -1.76 -7.40 11.00
CA HIS A 82 -1.21 -8.68 11.43
C HIS A 82 -2.15 -9.88 11.30
N LYS A 83 -3.43 -9.65 10.97
CA LYS A 83 -4.45 -10.72 10.97
C LYS A 83 -5.03 -11.04 9.61
N ASP A 84 -4.99 -10.11 8.67
CA ASP A 84 -5.63 -10.27 7.37
C ASP A 84 -4.81 -9.57 6.27
N ASP A 85 -4.10 -10.37 5.49
CA ASP A 85 -3.32 -9.91 4.32
C ASP A 85 -4.16 -9.09 3.34
N SER A 86 -5.49 -9.28 3.31
CA SER A 86 -6.38 -8.55 2.38
C SER A 86 -6.47 -7.06 2.70
N ASN A 87 -6.51 -6.69 3.98
CA ASN A 87 -6.58 -5.28 4.40
C ASN A 87 -5.25 -4.56 4.19
N GLN A 88 -4.15 -5.25 4.45
CA GLN A 88 -2.82 -4.72 4.17
C GLN A 88 -2.62 -4.47 2.67
N GLN A 89 -3.03 -5.41 1.83
CA GLN A 89 -2.97 -5.28 0.37
C GLN A 89 -3.89 -4.16 -0.14
N ALA A 90 -5.08 -3.98 0.44
CA ALA A 90 -5.97 -2.89 0.08
C ALA A 90 -5.34 -1.52 0.39
N MET A 91 -4.75 -1.35 1.58
CA MET A 91 -4.05 -0.13 1.97
C MET A 91 -2.82 0.12 1.11
N LEU A 92 -2.01 -0.91 0.87
CA LEU A 92 -0.85 -0.83 0.00
C LEU A 92 -1.24 -0.35 -1.40
N THR A 93 -2.28 -0.95 -1.97
CA THR A 93 -2.81 -0.56 -3.29
C THR A 93 -3.27 0.89 -3.30
N GLU A 94 -3.99 1.34 -2.27
CA GLU A 94 -4.45 2.73 -2.16
C GLU A 94 -3.28 3.71 -2.03
N LEU A 95 -2.25 3.38 -1.25
CA LEU A 95 -1.05 4.20 -1.13
C LEU A 95 -0.30 4.32 -2.45
N LEU A 96 -0.16 3.23 -3.18
CA LEU A 96 0.46 3.22 -4.51
C LEU A 96 -0.32 4.11 -5.48
N LEU A 97 -1.65 4.02 -5.47
CA LEU A 97 -2.52 4.87 -6.30
C LEU A 97 -2.40 6.35 -5.92
N LYS A 98 -2.36 6.69 -4.64
CA LYS A 98 -2.25 8.07 -4.15
C LYS A 98 -0.88 8.70 -4.41
N ASN A 99 0.20 7.92 -4.37
CA ASN A 99 1.54 8.40 -4.75
C ASN A 99 1.73 8.58 -6.26
N GLY A 100 0.72 8.26 -7.04
CA GLY A 100 0.64 8.50 -8.47
C GLY A 100 1.22 7.37 -9.30
N LEU A 101 0.36 6.79 -10.11
CA LEU A 101 0.75 5.78 -11.11
C LEU A 101 1.77 6.34 -12.12
N GLY A 102 1.83 7.68 -12.30
CA GLY A 102 2.80 8.33 -13.17
C GLY A 102 4.24 8.22 -12.67
N ALA A 103 4.46 8.37 -11.36
CA ALA A 103 5.79 8.27 -10.74
C ALA A 103 6.22 6.82 -10.54
N LEU A 104 5.27 5.92 -10.25
CA LEU A 104 5.51 4.51 -9.98
C LEU A 104 5.36 3.63 -11.22
N GLY A 105 4.79 4.18 -12.31
CA GLY A 105 4.44 3.41 -13.50
C GLY A 105 3.17 2.57 -13.34
N VAL A 106 2.65 2.13 -14.48
CA VAL A 106 1.41 1.33 -14.54
C VAL A 106 1.58 -0.06 -13.91
N HIS A 107 2.81 -0.47 -13.64
CA HIS A 107 3.18 -1.81 -13.18
C HIS A 107 3.81 -1.82 -11.79
N ALA A 108 3.44 -0.89 -10.91
CA ALA A 108 3.94 -0.89 -9.54
C ALA A 108 3.57 -2.20 -8.84
N ILE A 109 4.53 -3.10 -8.74
CA ILE A 109 4.41 -4.38 -8.05
C ILE A 109 5.15 -4.27 -6.73
N SER A 110 4.46 -4.51 -5.63
CA SER A 110 5.10 -4.61 -4.34
C SER A 110 5.59 -6.03 -4.09
N LYS A 111 6.80 -6.14 -3.56
CA LYS A 111 7.35 -7.42 -3.07
C LYS A 111 7.67 -7.29 -1.59
N PRO A 112 7.05 -8.11 -0.73
CA PRO A 112 7.38 -8.11 0.69
C PRO A 112 8.83 -8.59 0.89
N LYS A 113 9.52 -8.01 1.88
CA LYS A 113 10.82 -8.44 2.35
C LYS A 113 10.84 -8.37 3.87
N LEU A 114 11.22 -9.48 4.49
CA LEU A 114 11.52 -9.52 5.93
C LEU A 114 12.92 -8.95 6.15
N LEU A 115 13.04 -7.96 7.03
CA LEU A 115 14.29 -7.38 7.46
C LEU A 115 14.94 -8.21 8.59
N ALA A 116 16.22 -7.95 8.88
CA ALA A 116 16.93 -8.65 9.93
C ALA A 116 16.33 -8.41 11.33
N ASN A 117 15.75 -7.25 11.55
CA ASN A 117 15.06 -6.88 12.80
C ASN A 117 13.63 -7.47 12.93
N GLY A 118 13.19 -8.29 11.97
CA GLY A 118 11.87 -8.92 11.96
C GLY A 118 10.74 -8.06 11.40
N MET A 119 11.00 -6.81 10.99
CA MET A 119 10.01 -5.96 10.34
C MET A 119 9.80 -6.39 8.88
N THR A 120 8.57 -6.34 8.41
CA THR A 120 8.24 -6.59 7.00
C THR A 120 8.05 -5.27 6.27
N ILE A 121 8.76 -5.13 5.17
CA ILE A 121 8.60 -4.00 4.25
C ILE A 121 8.05 -4.46 2.91
N HIS A 122 7.28 -3.60 2.26
CA HIS A 122 6.86 -3.77 0.87
C HIS A 122 7.75 -2.90 -0.02
N ARG A 123 8.52 -3.54 -0.90
CA ARG A 123 9.39 -2.85 -1.84
C ARG A 123 8.68 -2.67 -3.17
N VAL A 124 8.68 -1.45 -3.68
CA VAL A 124 8.12 -1.10 -4.98
C VAL A 124 9.24 -0.49 -5.83
N LEU A 125 9.43 -1.02 -7.03
CA LEU A 125 10.36 -0.44 -8.00
C LEU A 125 9.71 0.80 -8.63
N MET A 126 10.41 1.92 -8.60
CA MET A 126 10.01 3.17 -9.23
C MET A 126 10.51 3.23 -10.69
N ASN A 127 10.00 4.18 -11.46
CA ASN A 127 10.40 4.34 -12.88
C ASN A 127 11.86 4.74 -13.07
N ASP A 128 12.50 5.27 -12.04
CA ASP A 128 13.92 5.68 -12.03
C ASP A 128 14.84 4.60 -11.45
N ASP A 129 14.38 3.36 -11.44
CA ASP A 129 15.08 2.19 -10.89
C ASP A 129 15.39 2.25 -9.39
N ARG A 130 14.92 3.28 -8.68
CA ARG A 130 15.02 3.35 -7.23
C ARG A 130 13.86 2.62 -6.55
N LEU A 131 14.03 2.32 -5.28
CA LEU A 131 13.01 1.61 -4.49
C LEU A 131 12.21 2.59 -3.64
N LEU A 132 10.90 2.41 -3.61
CA LEU A 132 10.00 2.91 -2.59
C LEU A 132 9.77 1.79 -1.57
N TRP A 133 9.93 2.09 -0.29
CA TRP A 133 9.63 1.18 0.81
C TRP A 133 8.36 1.62 1.53
N LEU A 134 7.46 0.68 1.76
CA LEU A 134 6.29 0.89 2.63
C LEU A 134 6.39 -0.07 3.81
N CYS A 135 6.26 0.46 5.02
CA CYS A 135 6.31 -0.30 6.25
C CYS A 135 5.07 -0.03 7.09
N PHE A 136 4.43 -1.11 7.53
CA PHE A 136 3.24 -1.06 8.38
C PHE A 136 3.50 -1.66 9.78
N ASP A 137 4.67 -2.24 10.00
CA ASP A 137 5.05 -2.85 11.26
C ASP A 137 5.47 -1.79 12.29
N ALA A 138 5.41 -2.17 13.56
CA ALA A 138 5.87 -1.33 14.65
C ALA A 138 7.34 -0.94 14.49
N TYR A 139 7.64 0.34 14.66
CA TYR A 139 8.99 0.87 14.50
C TYR A 139 9.97 0.25 15.49
N GLN A 140 11.15 -0.10 14.98
CA GLN A 140 12.30 -0.57 15.76
C GLN A 140 13.53 0.29 15.43
N GLN A 141 14.38 0.56 16.43
CA GLN A 141 15.53 1.46 16.27
C GLN A 141 16.49 1.02 15.15
N ASP A 142 16.67 -0.28 14.98
CA ASP A 142 17.56 -0.85 13.95
C ASP A 142 17.05 -0.65 12.51
N PHE A 143 15.76 -0.30 12.35
CA PHE A 143 15.16 -0.03 11.05
C PHE A 143 15.93 1.03 10.26
N LYS A 144 16.38 2.07 10.95
CA LYS A 144 17.17 3.15 10.35
C LYS A 144 18.44 2.65 9.63
N ALA A 145 19.19 1.78 10.28
CA ALA A 145 20.43 1.23 9.70
C ALA A 145 20.14 0.42 8.43
N GLU A 146 19.07 -0.34 8.42
CA GLU A 146 18.63 -1.11 7.26
C GLU A 146 18.21 -0.20 6.10
N VAL A 147 17.48 0.90 6.39
CA VAL A 147 17.07 1.89 5.39
C VAL A 147 18.28 2.58 4.77
N ILE A 148 19.22 3.07 5.59
CA ILE A 148 20.43 3.74 5.11
C ILE A 148 21.26 2.79 4.24
N THR A 149 21.42 1.54 4.66
CA THR A 149 22.20 0.54 3.91
C THR A 149 21.56 0.22 2.55
N ALA A 150 20.21 0.12 2.50
CA ALA A 150 19.50 -0.19 1.28
C ALA A 150 19.28 1.01 0.36
N ASN A 151 19.37 2.22 0.91
CA ASN A 151 19.26 3.51 0.22
C ASN A 151 18.04 3.62 -0.74
N PRO A 152 16.80 3.40 -0.25
CA PRO A 152 15.62 3.62 -1.07
C PRO A 152 15.44 5.11 -1.38
N ALA A 153 14.68 5.44 -2.42
CA ALA A 153 14.33 6.84 -2.72
C ALA A 153 13.45 7.46 -1.63
N GLN A 154 12.52 6.66 -1.13
CA GLN A 154 11.54 7.09 -0.14
C GLN A 154 11.09 5.92 0.73
N VAL A 155 10.75 6.23 1.97
CA VAL A 155 10.09 5.34 2.92
C VAL A 155 8.74 5.94 3.30
N ILE A 156 7.71 5.12 3.28
CA ILE A 156 6.36 5.48 3.75
C ILE A 156 6.03 4.60 4.96
N MET A 157 5.64 5.23 6.06
CA MET A 157 5.21 4.54 7.29
C MET A 157 3.90 5.14 7.79
N LEU A 158 3.14 4.35 8.54
CA LEU A 158 1.99 4.88 9.28
C LEU A 158 2.45 5.52 10.58
N ASN A 159 1.75 6.59 11.00
CA ASN A 159 1.99 7.19 12.31
C ASN A 159 1.84 6.16 13.45
N SER A 160 0.90 5.24 13.30
CA SER A 160 0.65 4.14 14.24
C SER A 160 1.85 3.18 14.43
N CYS A 161 2.79 3.13 13.49
CA CYS A 161 4.02 2.34 13.64
C CYS A 161 4.85 2.81 14.85
N PHE A 162 4.70 4.07 15.26
CA PHE A 162 5.44 4.68 16.37
C PHE A 162 4.70 4.60 17.72
N ASN A 163 3.52 3.99 17.78
CA ASN A 163 2.76 3.85 19.01
C ASN A 163 3.51 3.07 20.12
N THR A 164 4.43 2.20 19.73
CA THR A 164 5.27 1.42 20.65
C THR A 164 6.28 2.25 21.43
N VAL A 165 6.65 3.44 20.90
CA VAL A 165 7.62 4.35 21.57
C VAL A 165 6.93 5.40 22.44
N GLY A 166 5.60 5.39 22.51
CA GLY A 166 4.78 6.18 23.44
C GLY A 166 4.88 7.68 23.18
N GLU A 167 4.98 8.49 24.27
CA GLU A 167 4.99 9.96 24.23
C GLU A 167 6.16 10.56 23.40
N LYS A 168 7.17 9.76 23.10
CA LYS A 168 8.33 10.19 22.30
C LYS A 168 8.17 9.94 20.80
N ALA A 169 7.00 9.53 20.34
CA ALA A 169 6.77 9.21 18.93
C ALA A 169 7.20 10.34 17.99
N ASP A 170 6.82 11.58 18.29
CA ASP A 170 7.15 12.76 17.48
C ASP A 170 8.67 13.03 17.44
N GLU A 171 9.37 12.79 18.57
CA GLU A 171 10.82 12.92 18.64
C GLU A 171 11.50 11.87 17.74
N TYR A 172 11.07 10.61 17.80
CA TYR A 172 11.59 9.55 16.96
C TYR A 172 11.34 9.79 15.49
N ILE A 173 10.13 10.24 15.12
CA ILE A 173 9.78 10.58 13.75
C ILE A 173 10.67 11.71 13.23
N SER A 174 10.81 12.80 14.01
CA SER A 174 11.60 13.96 13.63
C SER A 174 13.08 13.61 13.46
N ASN A 175 13.63 12.83 14.37
CA ASN A 175 15.02 12.37 14.30
C ASN A 175 15.23 11.46 13.09
N LEU A 176 14.33 10.49 12.87
CA LEU A 176 14.40 9.61 11.72
C LEU A 176 14.33 10.40 10.41
N GLN A 177 13.43 11.38 10.32
CA GLN A 177 13.28 12.22 9.14
C GLN A 177 14.54 13.02 8.83
N LEU A 178 15.13 13.67 9.84
CA LEU A 178 16.38 14.44 9.68
C LEU A 178 17.54 13.56 9.25
N GLU A 179 17.68 12.40 9.86
CA GLU A 179 18.77 11.48 9.52
C GLU A 179 18.61 10.89 8.11
N LEU A 180 17.43 10.43 7.72
CA LEU A 180 17.19 9.91 6.38
C LEU A 180 17.36 11.00 5.31
N GLN A 181 16.95 12.24 5.61
CA GLN A 181 17.15 13.38 4.73
C GLN A 181 18.65 13.65 4.46
N HIS A 182 19.51 13.44 5.46
CA HIS A 182 20.96 13.57 5.27
C HIS A 182 21.51 12.60 4.21
N TYR A 183 20.90 11.44 4.04
CA TYR A 183 21.23 10.45 3.01
C TYR A 183 20.42 10.61 1.72
N GLY A 184 19.62 11.67 1.60
CA GLY A 184 18.79 11.90 0.42
C GLY A 184 17.57 10.98 0.32
N ILE A 185 17.19 10.33 1.43
CA ILE A 185 16.03 9.42 1.51
C ILE A 185 14.83 10.20 2.04
N GLY A 186 13.73 10.21 1.28
CA GLY A 186 12.47 10.81 1.72
C GLY A 186 11.77 9.95 2.78
N LEU A 187 11.22 10.58 3.84
CA LEU A 187 10.31 9.93 4.78
C LEU A 187 8.93 10.59 4.70
N LEU A 188 7.89 9.77 4.50
CA LEU A 188 6.50 10.20 4.55
C LEU A 188 5.80 9.41 5.66
N ILE A 189 5.27 10.12 6.65
CA ILE A 189 4.41 9.56 7.70
C ILE A 189 2.96 9.88 7.37
N ILE A 190 2.07 8.89 7.46
CA ILE A 190 0.64 8.98 7.13
C ILE A 190 -0.21 8.57 8.33
#